data_02d5b96b72fc309554993ab109be3415
#
_entry.id   02d5b96b72fc309554993ab109be3415
#
_cell.length_a   1.000
_cell.length_b   1.000
_cell.length_c   1.000
_cell.angle_alpha   90.00
_cell.angle_beta   90.00
_cell.angle_gamma   90.00
#
_symmetry.space_group_name_H-M   'P 1'
#
loop_
_entity.id
_entity.type
_entity.pdbx_description
1 polymer ?
#
loop_
_entity_poly.entity_id
_entity_poly.type
_entity_poly.pdbx_seq_one_letter_code
_entity_poly.pdbx_strand_id
1 'polypeptide(L)'
;MNGTASASPRLRVAAYCRAAAGGEEQSLFLEEQRKCYEEQINGNPDWTMAGIFADMGDSRSARPQFKKMLRKCRQKKIDLILVRSVSRFARCMAECLNIVRELRELGVEVIFEKEDIHTLAPNSDMLLSLMAVFARAECKNLTRNSVHKHYMTLGGRPAKGTWKKTIRLPGRPDKTIIFKME
;
A
#
# COMPACT_ATOMS: atom_id res chain seq x y z
N MET A 1 11.06 46.44 -18.86
CA MET A 1 11.77 45.32 -18.19
C MET A 1 10.73 44.31 -17.80
N ASN A 2 10.49 43.32 -18.66
CA ASN A 2 9.48 42.28 -18.41
C ASN A 2 10.17 41.16 -17.66
N GLY A 3 9.95 41.12 -16.34
CA GLY A 3 10.33 39.99 -15.52
C GLY A 3 9.44 38.77 -15.86
N THR A 4 9.98 37.85 -16.65
CA THR A 4 9.42 36.53 -16.80
C THR A 4 9.51 35.83 -15.45
N ALA A 5 8.38 35.83 -14.71
CA ALA A 5 8.22 34.98 -13.54
C ALA A 5 8.45 33.53 -14.01
N SER A 6 9.57 32.94 -13.61
CA SER A 6 9.85 31.53 -13.80
C SER A 6 8.78 30.74 -13.06
N ALA A 7 7.76 30.28 -13.77
CA ALA A 7 6.75 29.39 -13.21
C ALA A 7 7.48 28.13 -12.73
N SER A 8 7.43 27.86 -11.44
CA SER A 8 7.94 26.62 -10.87
C SER A 8 7.29 25.42 -11.62
N PRO A 9 8.06 24.38 -11.96
CA PRO A 9 7.51 23.27 -12.69
C PRO A 9 6.35 22.66 -11.90
N ARG A 10 5.19 22.53 -12.55
CA ARG A 10 3.99 21.92 -11.92
C ARG A 10 4.27 20.48 -11.54
N LEU A 11 3.78 20.06 -10.36
CA LEU A 11 3.90 18.68 -9.91
C LEU A 11 3.06 17.75 -10.79
N ARG A 12 3.64 16.67 -11.26
CA ARG A 12 2.94 15.62 -12.03
C ARG A 12 2.24 14.69 -11.06
N VAL A 13 0.93 14.86 -10.94
CA VAL A 13 0.09 14.18 -9.95
C VAL A 13 -0.63 13.00 -10.57
N ALA A 14 -0.55 11.86 -9.92
CA ALA A 14 -1.33 10.67 -10.25
C ALA A 14 -2.30 10.34 -9.10
N ALA A 15 -3.43 9.71 -9.41
CA ALA A 15 -4.31 9.14 -8.40
C ALA A 15 -4.39 7.62 -8.54
N TYR A 16 -4.51 6.93 -7.40
CA TYR A 16 -4.75 5.50 -7.37
C TYR A 16 -6.08 5.18 -6.68
N CYS A 17 -6.97 4.54 -7.43
CA CYS A 17 -8.28 4.08 -6.98
C CYS A 17 -8.31 2.55 -6.88
N ARG A 18 -8.97 2.02 -5.85
CA ARG A 18 -9.23 0.59 -5.75
C ARG A 18 -10.61 0.32 -5.18
N ALA A 19 -11.42 -0.45 -5.91
CA ALA A 19 -12.69 -0.97 -5.44
C ALA A 19 -12.64 -2.50 -5.26
N ALA A 20 -13.52 -3.04 -4.42
CA ALA A 20 -13.69 -4.48 -4.30
C ALA A 20 -14.23 -5.06 -5.62
N ALA A 21 -14.01 -6.35 -5.88
CA ALA A 21 -14.72 -7.05 -6.93
C ALA A 21 -16.21 -7.07 -6.57
N GLY A 22 -17.07 -6.62 -7.49
CA GLY A 22 -18.51 -6.51 -7.26
C GLY A 22 -19.24 -6.11 -8.53
N GLY A 23 -20.58 -6.01 -8.45
CA GLY A 23 -21.44 -5.64 -9.55
C GLY A 23 -21.35 -4.16 -9.96
N GLU A 24 -22.41 -3.67 -10.58
CA GLU A 24 -22.51 -2.31 -11.11
C GLU A 24 -22.24 -1.23 -10.05
N GLU A 25 -22.69 -1.41 -8.82
CA GLU A 25 -22.50 -0.47 -7.70
C GLU A 25 -21.01 -0.19 -7.43
N GLN A 26 -20.17 -1.23 -7.44
CA GLN A 26 -18.73 -1.07 -7.21
C GLN A 26 -18.03 -0.39 -8.40
N SER A 27 -18.53 -0.62 -9.61
CA SER A 27 -18.05 0.05 -10.82
C SER A 27 -18.39 1.53 -10.81
N LEU A 28 -19.63 1.88 -10.44
CA LEU A 28 -20.08 3.28 -10.28
C LEU A 28 -19.25 4.00 -9.20
N PHE A 29 -19.06 3.38 -8.07
CA PHE A 29 -18.23 3.93 -6.99
C PHE A 29 -16.78 4.20 -7.43
N LEU A 30 -16.21 3.31 -8.25
CA LEU A 30 -14.87 3.51 -8.79
C LEU A 30 -14.81 4.69 -9.78
N GLU A 31 -15.84 4.84 -10.62
CA GLU A 31 -15.94 5.96 -11.55
C GLU A 31 -16.15 7.29 -10.83
N GLU A 32 -16.93 7.32 -9.76
CA GLU A 32 -17.08 8.51 -8.91
C GLU A 32 -15.75 8.93 -8.27
N GLN A 33 -14.97 7.96 -7.75
CA GLN A 33 -13.64 8.25 -7.23
C GLN A 33 -12.72 8.83 -8.31
N ARG A 34 -12.77 8.29 -9.53
CA ARG A 34 -11.97 8.80 -10.65
C ARG A 34 -12.30 10.23 -10.99
N LYS A 35 -13.59 10.55 -11.10
CA LYS A 35 -14.05 11.94 -11.36
C LYS A 35 -13.62 12.89 -10.26
N CYS A 36 -13.79 12.50 -9.01
CA CYS A 36 -13.37 13.30 -7.88
C CYS A 36 -11.87 13.65 -7.94
N TYR A 37 -11.00 12.67 -8.21
CA TYR A 37 -9.58 12.94 -8.38
C TYR A 37 -9.24 13.74 -9.63
N GLU A 38 -9.98 13.55 -10.72
CA GLU A 38 -9.82 14.36 -11.93
C GLU A 38 -10.12 15.83 -11.66
N GLU A 39 -11.22 16.11 -10.99
CA GLU A 39 -11.62 17.47 -10.59
C GLU A 39 -10.61 18.06 -9.60
N GLN A 40 -10.17 17.30 -8.60
CA GLN A 40 -9.20 17.74 -7.60
C GLN A 40 -7.86 18.10 -8.23
N ILE A 41 -7.34 17.26 -9.12
CA ILE A 41 -6.03 17.50 -9.76
C ILE A 41 -6.12 18.65 -10.76
N ASN A 42 -7.17 18.70 -11.57
CA ASN A 42 -7.34 19.77 -12.56
C ASN A 42 -7.69 21.13 -11.93
N GLY A 43 -8.31 21.12 -10.75
CA GLY A 43 -8.63 22.33 -10.00
C GLY A 43 -7.42 22.98 -9.31
N ASN A 44 -6.29 22.27 -9.19
CA ASN A 44 -5.09 22.82 -8.56
C ASN A 44 -4.13 23.38 -9.63
N PRO A 45 -3.82 24.69 -9.61
CA PRO A 45 -2.98 25.32 -10.62
C PRO A 45 -1.53 24.84 -10.62
N ASP A 46 -1.04 24.32 -9.50
CA ASP A 46 0.34 23.83 -9.33
C ASP A 46 0.50 22.37 -9.75
N TRP A 47 -0.59 21.72 -10.15
CA TRP A 47 -0.60 20.30 -10.51
C TRP A 47 -0.81 20.09 -12.01
N THR A 48 -0.27 18.99 -12.50
CA THR A 48 -0.50 18.48 -13.86
C THR A 48 -0.88 17.01 -13.77
N MET A 49 -1.94 16.62 -14.45
CA MET A 49 -2.45 15.25 -14.46
C MET A 49 -1.42 14.29 -15.10
N ALA A 50 -0.86 13.37 -14.32
CA ALA A 50 0.00 12.28 -14.82
C ALA A 50 -0.80 10.99 -15.13
N GLY A 51 -1.99 10.87 -14.58
CA GLY A 51 -2.97 9.82 -14.85
C GLY A 51 -3.71 9.32 -13.63
N ILE A 52 -4.85 8.71 -13.86
CA ILE A 52 -5.64 8.02 -12.84
C ILE A 52 -5.54 6.52 -13.08
N PHE A 53 -5.10 5.77 -12.06
CA PHE A 53 -4.89 4.34 -12.11
C PHE A 53 -5.93 3.66 -11.23
N ALA A 54 -6.74 2.78 -11.81
CA ALA A 54 -7.84 2.14 -11.11
C ALA A 54 -7.80 0.63 -11.28
N ASP A 55 -7.84 -0.10 -10.17
CA ASP A 55 -7.94 -1.56 -10.14
C ASP A 55 -9.21 -1.99 -9.41
N MET A 56 -9.85 -3.04 -9.92
CA MET A 56 -10.95 -3.73 -9.25
C MET A 56 -10.46 -5.07 -8.73
N GLY A 57 -10.93 -5.46 -7.55
CA GLY A 57 -10.62 -6.76 -6.97
C GLY A 57 -10.33 -6.74 -5.49
N ASP A 58 -10.22 -7.94 -4.92
CA ASP A 58 -9.86 -8.14 -3.52
C ASP A 58 -8.36 -7.93 -3.25
N SER A 59 -7.93 -8.18 -2.02
CA SER A 59 -6.52 -8.06 -1.63
C SER A 59 -5.58 -9.04 -2.34
N ARG A 60 -6.10 -10.11 -2.95
CA ARG A 60 -5.34 -11.14 -3.68
C ARG A 60 -5.32 -10.94 -5.18
N SER A 61 -6.24 -10.13 -5.71
CA SER A 61 -6.36 -9.85 -7.14
C SER A 61 -5.11 -9.19 -7.70
N ALA A 62 -4.82 -9.43 -8.98
CA ALA A 62 -3.78 -8.71 -9.70
C ALA A 62 -4.12 -7.20 -9.71
N ARG A 63 -3.08 -6.37 -9.61
CA ARG A 63 -3.22 -4.91 -9.67
C ARG A 63 -2.39 -4.35 -10.83
N PRO A 64 -2.84 -4.54 -12.09
CA PRO A 64 -2.07 -4.14 -13.25
C PRO A 64 -1.88 -2.63 -13.35
N GLN A 65 -2.89 -1.84 -12.97
CA GLN A 65 -2.80 -0.38 -13.01
C GLN A 65 -1.87 0.16 -11.92
N PHE A 66 -1.90 -0.42 -10.72
CA PHE A 66 -0.94 -0.11 -9.66
C PHE A 66 0.51 -0.35 -10.11
N LYS A 67 0.77 -1.51 -10.72
CA LYS A 67 2.10 -1.82 -11.26
C LYS A 67 2.51 -0.86 -12.38
N LYS A 68 1.55 -0.43 -13.23
CA LYS A 68 1.78 0.57 -14.28
C LYS A 68 2.13 1.92 -13.67
N MET A 69 1.44 2.33 -12.61
CA MET A 69 1.74 3.56 -11.87
C MET A 69 3.16 3.53 -11.30
N LEU A 70 3.53 2.48 -10.57
CA LEU A 70 4.88 2.34 -10.00
C LEU A 70 5.97 2.38 -11.08
N ARG A 71 5.75 1.76 -12.25
CA ARG A 71 6.69 1.88 -13.39
C ARG A 71 6.87 3.31 -13.86
N LYS A 72 5.78 4.11 -13.90
CA LYS A 72 5.86 5.53 -14.25
C LYS A 72 6.61 6.34 -13.19
N CYS A 73 6.48 6.01 -11.90
CA CYS A 73 7.27 6.62 -10.82
C CYS A 73 8.77 6.36 -11.03
N ARG A 74 9.16 5.11 -11.29
CA ARG A 74 10.56 4.75 -11.61
C ARG A 74 11.10 5.46 -12.85
N GLN A 75 10.23 5.79 -13.81
CA GLN A 75 10.57 6.59 -14.99
C GLN A 75 10.57 8.10 -14.72
N LYS A 76 10.40 8.52 -13.46
CA LYS A 76 10.31 9.94 -13.06
C LYS A 76 9.22 10.72 -13.82
N LYS A 77 8.06 10.09 -14.07
CA LYS A 77 6.90 10.69 -14.74
C LYS A 77 5.79 11.08 -13.78
N ILE A 78 5.94 10.79 -12.50
CA ILE A 78 5.00 11.11 -11.41
C ILE A 78 5.82 11.65 -10.26
N ASP A 79 5.37 12.74 -9.67
CA ASP A 79 5.99 13.39 -8.51
C ASP A 79 5.16 13.21 -7.25
N LEU A 80 3.82 13.08 -7.41
CA LEU A 80 2.87 12.94 -6.31
C LEU A 80 1.82 11.89 -6.64
N ILE A 81 1.49 11.05 -5.65
CA ILE A 81 0.40 10.08 -5.74
C ILE A 81 -0.65 10.42 -4.68
N LEU A 82 -1.89 10.59 -5.13
CA LEU A 82 -3.06 10.70 -4.26
C LEU A 82 -3.72 9.34 -4.10
N VAL A 83 -4.03 8.97 -2.88
CA VAL A 83 -4.75 7.73 -2.58
C VAL A 83 -5.63 7.90 -1.34
N ARG A 84 -6.84 7.38 -1.38
CA ARG A 84 -7.83 7.57 -0.31
C ARG A 84 -7.35 7.04 1.05
N SER A 85 -6.66 5.89 1.08
CA SER A 85 -6.21 5.29 2.34
C SER A 85 -5.09 4.28 2.13
N VAL A 86 -4.33 4.02 3.19
CA VAL A 86 -3.29 2.98 3.24
C VAL A 86 -3.82 1.61 2.82
N SER A 87 -5.04 1.26 3.27
CA SER A 87 -5.67 -0.03 2.94
C SER A 87 -6.03 -0.20 1.46
N ARG A 88 -6.21 0.90 0.72
CA ARG A 88 -6.40 0.88 -0.73
C ARG A 88 -5.09 0.80 -1.48
N PHE A 89 -4.04 1.38 -0.93
CA PHE A 89 -2.71 1.41 -1.54
C PHE A 89 -1.98 0.07 -1.44
N ALA A 90 -1.97 -0.55 -0.27
CA ALA A 90 -1.23 -1.78 -0.01
C ALA A 90 -2.13 -2.89 0.56
N ARG A 91 -1.68 -4.13 0.47
CA ARG A 91 -2.38 -5.32 0.98
C ARG A 91 -2.13 -5.57 2.46
N CYS A 92 -0.97 -5.13 2.92
CA CYS A 92 -0.56 -5.19 4.31
C CYS A 92 0.41 -4.04 4.58
N MET A 93 0.64 -3.76 5.85
CA MET A 93 1.50 -2.66 6.27
C MET A 93 2.95 -2.84 5.82
N ALA A 94 3.44 -4.08 5.77
CA ALA A 94 4.79 -4.37 5.29
C ALA A 94 4.98 -4.03 3.80
N GLU A 95 4.00 -4.36 2.95
CA GLU A 95 4.00 -3.97 1.53
C GLU A 95 3.96 -2.45 1.39
N CYS A 96 3.07 -1.78 2.16
CA CYS A 96 2.97 -0.32 2.15
C CYS A 96 4.30 0.34 2.47
N LEU A 97 4.94 -0.08 3.57
CA LEU A 97 6.21 0.48 4.02
C LEU A 97 7.33 0.33 2.98
N ASN A 98 7.43 -0.85 2.34
CA ASN A 98 8.45 -1.09 1.32
C ASN A 98 8.25 -0.21 0.09
N ILE A 99 6.99 -0.08 -0.38
CA ILE A 99 6.66 0.76 -1.54
C ILE A 99 6.89 2.25 -1.22
N VAL A 100 6.46 2.71 -0.05
CA VAL A 100 6.65 4.11 0.37
C VAL A 100 8.14 4.45 0.46
N ARG A 101 8.98 3.55 0.99
CA ARG A 101 10.43 3.77 1.03
C ARG A 101 11.03 3.88 -0.37
N GLU A 102 10.67 2.97 -1.28
CA GLU A 102 11.10 3.04 -2.69
C GLU A 102 10.69 4.38 -3.34
N LEU A 103 9.44 4.80 -3.14
CA LEU A 103 8.92 6.05 -3.71
C LEU A 103 9.63 7.29 -3.13
N ARG A 104 9.92 7.30 -1.83
CA ARG A 104 10.72 8.37 -1.20
C ARG A 104 12.12 8.47 -1.79
N GLU A 105 12.80 7.35 -2.02
CA GLU A 105 14.13 7.33 -2.68
C GLU A 105 14.07 7.89 -4.10
N LEU A 106 12.92 7.73 -4.79
CA LEU A 106 12.68 8.31 -6.10
C LEU A 106 12.26 9.79 -6.06
N GLY A 107 12.01 10.35 -4.87
CA GLY A 107 11.48 11.70 -4.68
C GLY A 107 10.00 11.82 -4.99
N VAL A 108 9.24 10.71 -4.94
CA VAL A 108 7.79 10.68 -5.18
C VAL A 108 7.06 10.68 -3.86
N GLU A 109 6.19 11.67 -3.65
CA GLU A 109 5.32 11.77 -2.49
C GLU A 109 4.09 10.87 -2.63
N VAL A 110 3.61 10.32 -1.51
CA VAL A 110 2.29 9.68 -1.43
C VAL A 110 1.48 10.38 -0.35
N ILE A 111 0.28 10.80 -0.69
CA ILE A 111 -0.70 11.37 0.24
C ILE A 111 -1.80 10.34 0.49
N PHE A 112 -1.94 9.91 1.74
CA PHE A 112 -3.06 9.08 2.20
C PHE A 112 -4.11 10.01 2.83
N GLU A 113 -5.14 10.34 2.06
CA GLU A 113 -6.11 11.40 2.42
C GLU A 113 -6.87 11.09 3.71
N LYS A 114 -7.32 9.82 3.89
CA LYS A 114 -8.09 9.44 5.07
C LYS A 114 -7.28 9.51 6.36
N GLU A 115 -6.02 9.17 6.29
CA GLU A 115 -5.09 9.14 7.42
C GLU A 115 -4.33 10.46 7.59
N ASP A 116 -4.49 11.41 6.65
CA ASP A 116 -3.76 12.68 6.58
C ASP A 116 -2.24 12.49 6.65
N ILE A 117 -1.74 11.56 5.85
CA ILE A 117 -0.33 11.17 5.83
C ILE A 117 0.35 11.66 4.56
N HIS A 118 1.39 12.48 4.72
CA HIS A 118 2.28 12.96 3.68
C HIS A 118 3.64 12.30 3.80
N THR A 119 4.03 11.45 2.85
CA THR A 119 5.22 10.61 3.01
C THR A 119 6.56 11.34 2.86
N LEU A 120 6.59 12.54 2.30
CA LEU A 120 7.78 13.40 2.23
C LEU A 120 7.78 14.52 3.29
N ALA A 121 6.74 14.63 4.13
CA ALA A 121 6.71 15.62 5.20
C ALA A 121 7.85 15.40 6.22
N PRO A 122 8.33 16.45 6.90
CA PRO A 122 9.44 16.35 7.87
C PRO A 122 9.22 15.36 9.01
N ASN A 123 7.96 15.14 9.41
CA ASN A 123 7.57 14.20 10.47
C ASN A 123 7.28 12.78 9.96
N SER A 124 7.44 12.53 8.67
CA SER A 124 7.11 11.23 8.05
C SER A 124 7.97 10.07 8.57
N ASP A 125 9.17 10.31 9.06
CA ASP A 125 10.07 9.26 9.57
C ASP A 125 9.52 8.61 10.86
N MET A 126 8.90 9.38 11.74
CA MET A 126 8.21 8.86 12.91
C MET A 126 7.03 7.97 12.48
N LEU A 127 6.27 8.40 11.49
CA LEU A 127 5.14 7.67 10.95
C LEU A 127 5.57 6.37 10.28
N LEU A 128 6.63 6.40 9.47
CA LEU A 128 7.20 5.19 8.84
C LEU A 128 7.73 4.21 9.91
N SER A 129 8.27 4.71 11.01
CA SER A 129 8.69 3.88 12.15
C SER A 129 7.50 3.21 12.81
N LEU A 130 6.40 3.93 13.01
CA LEU A 130 5.15 3.38 13.55
C LEU A 130 4.55 2.33 12.60
N MET A 131 4.50 2.61 11.30
CA MET A 131 4.07 1.64 10.28
C MET A 131 4.93 0.37 10.29
N ALA A 132 6.24 0.48 10.54
CA ALA A 132 7.13 -0.67 10.66
C ALA A 132 6.81 -1.55 11.88
N VAL A 133 6.41 -0.94 13.01
CA VAL A 133 5.96 -1.67 14.20
C VAL A 133 4.66 -2.44 13.89
N PHE A 134 3.69 -1.80 13.26
CA PHE A 134 2.45 -2.46 12.85
C PHE A 134 2.69 -3.59 11.83
N ALA A 135 3.57 -3.39 10.86
CA ALA A 135 3.95 -4.42 9.90
C ALA A 135 4.53 -5.68 10.58
N ARG A 136 5.35 -5.49 11.61
CA ARG A 136 5.89 -6.61 12.41
C ARG A 136 4.80 -7.33 13.20
N ALA A 137 3.84 -6.58 13.76
CA ALA A 137 2.71 -7.15 14.50
C ALA A 137 1.78 -7.96 13.58
N GLU A 138 1.45 -7.42 12.39
CA GLU A 138 0.66 -8.14 11.37
C GLU A 138 1.33 -9.45 10.93
N CYS A 139 2.64 -9.43 10.67
CA CYS A 139 3.37 -10.64 10.31
C CYS A 139 3.31 -11.72 11.39
N LYS A 140 3.41 -11.33 12.68
CA LYS A 140 3.25 -12.25 13.80
C LYS A 140 1.84 -12.83 13.88
N ASN A 141 0.81 -12.01 13.67
CA ASN A 141 -0.60 -12.43 13.73
C ASN A 141 -0.96 -13.33 12.54
N LEU A 142 -0.47 -13.04 11.33
CA LEU A 142 -0.68 -13.88 10.15
C LEU A 142 -0.05 -15.27 10.34
N THR A 143 1.15 -15.35 10.91
CA THR A 143 1.80 -16.64 11.23
C THR A 143 0.97 -17.42 12.25
N ARG A 144 0.45 -16.77 13.30
CA ARG A 144 -0.39 -17.37 14.33
C ARG A 144 -1.72 -17.87 13.77
N ASN A 145 -2.40 -17.05 12.94
CA ASN A 145 -3.68 -17.40 12.32
C ASN A 145 -3.53 -18.50 11.25
N SER A 146 -2.45 -18.50 10.49
CA SER A 146 -2.15 -19.54 9.50
C SER A 146 -1.94 -20.90 10.15
N VAL A 147 -1.23 -20.93 11.28
CA VAL A 147 -1.04 -22.14 12.08
C VAL A 147 -2.40 -22.63 12.61
N HIS A 148 -3.21 -21.73 13.18
CA HIS A 148 -4.54 -22.08 13.71
C HIS A 148 -5.48 -22.62 12.63
N LYS A 149 -5.51 -21.99 11.45
CA LYS A 149 -6.34 -22.40 10.31
C LYS A 149 -5.91 -23.77 9.75
N HIS A 150 -4.62 -24.06 9.70
CA HIS A 150 -4.11 -25.35 9.26
C HIS A 150 -4.52 -26.48 10.23
N TYR A 151 -4.54 -26.21 11.53
CA TYR A 151 -5.03 -27.14 12.54
C TYR A 151 -6.52 -27.47 12.39
N MET A 152 -7.36 -26.46 12.16
CA MET A 152 -8.80 -26.63 12.00
C MET A 152 -9.16 -27.41 10.73
N THR A 153 -8.34 -27.28 9.65
CA THR A 153 -8.59 -28.00 8.38
C THR A 153 -8.24 -29.49 8.47
N LEU A 154 -7.37 -29.88 9.40
CA LEU A 154 -6.95 -31.29 9.59
C LEU A 154 -7.85 -32.07 10.55
N GLY A 155 -8.99 -31.50 11.00
CA GLY A 155 -10.01 -32.21 11.81
C GLY A 155 -9.53 -32.61 13.22
N GLY A 156 -8.40 -32.12 13.68
CA GLY A 156 -7.83 -32.41 14.98
C GLY A 156 -8.26 -31.40 16.05
N ARG A 157 -8.88 -31.84 17.16
CA ARG A 157 -8.90 -31.01 18.36
C ARG A 157 -7.49 -30.80 18.83
N PRO A 158 -7.07 -29.55 19.16
CA PRO A 158 -5.73 -29.32 19.68
C PRO A 158 -5.58 -30.04 21.01
N ALA A 159 -4.76 -31.07 21.03
CA ALA A 159 -4.34 -31.68 22.30
C ALA A 159 -3.46 -30.64 23.03
N LYS A 160 -3.69 -30.48 24.34
CA LYS A 160 -2.80 -29.70 25.20
C LYS A 160 -1.36 -30.22 25.03
N GLY A 161 -0.44 -29.37 24.65
CA GLY A 161 0.95 -29.80 24.46
C GLY A 161 1.83 -28.78 23.75
N THR A 162 3.07 -29.15 23.57
CA THR A 162 4.11 -28.34 22.94
C THR A 162 4.31 -28.81 21.51
N TRP A 163 4.18 -27.91 20.54
CA TRP A 163 4.36 -28.22 19.11
C TRP A 163 5.62 -27.56 18.58
N LYS A 164 6.37 -28.30 17.76
CA LYS A 164 7.57 -27.80 17.10
C LYS A 164 7.32 -27.69 15.61
N LYS A 165 7.57 -26.53 15.00
CA LYS A 165 7.57 -26.34 13.54
C LYS A 165 8.92 -25.84 13.10
N THR A 166 9.59 -26.60 12.24
CA THR A 166 10.84 -26.16 11.61
C THR A 166 10.51 -25.50 10.28
N ILE A 167 10.95 -24.25 10.10
CA ILE A 167 10.79 -23.49 8.86
C ILE A 167 12.15 -23.53 8.15
N ARG A 168 12.19 -24.12 6.96
CA ARG A 168 13.35 -24.07 6.08
C ARG A 168 13.41 -22.73 5.37
N LEU A 169 14.50 -22.02 5.55
CA LEU A 169 14.77 -20.74 4.91
C LEU A 169 15.90 -20.91 3.89
N PRO A 170 15.69 -20.55 2.61
CA PRO A 170 16.75 -20.64 1.61
C PRO A 170 17.97 -19.79 2.05
N GLY A 171 19.16 -20.45 2.15
CA GLY A 171 20.41 -19.77 2.49
C GLY A 171 20.59 -19.33 3.95
N ARG A 172 19.73 -19.82 4.88
CA ARG A 172 19.84 -19.56 6.33
C ARG A 172 19.60 -20.85 7.12
N PRO A 173 20.12 -20.95 8.35
CA PRO A 173 19.85 -22.11 9.21
C PRO A 173 18.33 -22.24 9.49
N ASP A 174 17.86 -23.48 9.52
CA ASP A 174 16.45 -23.80 9.81
C ASP A 174 16.03 -23.24 11.16
N LYS A 175 14.87 -22.53 11.19
CA LYS A 175 14.34 -21.95 12.42
C LYS A 175 13.22 -22.82 12.97
N THR A 176 13.41 -23.40 14.15
CA THR A 176 12.37 -24.15 14.86
C THR A 176 11.61 -23.22 15.78
N ILE A 177 10.29 -23.17 15.62
CA ILE A 177 9.38 -22.41 16.48
C ILE A 177 8.62 -23.40 17.36
N ILE A 178 8.64 -23.17 18.66
CA ILE A 178 7.96 -24.00 19.66
C ILE A 178 6.72 -23.25 20.13
N PHE A 179 5.56 -23.90 20.03
CA PHE A 179 4.29 -23.35 20.52
C PHE A 179 3.85 -24.14 21.74
N LYS A 180 3.60 -23.44 22.86
CA LYS A 180 2.93 -24.00 24.05
C LYS A 180 1.48 -23.51 24.04
N MET A 181 0.53 -24.41 24.22
CA MET A 181 -0.87 -24.10 24.50
C MET A 181 -1.15 -24.52 25.93
N GLU A 182 -1.55 -23.55 26.74
CA GLU A 182 -2.06 -23.75 28.11
C GLU A 182 -3.54 -24.13 28.09
#